data_a612ae108b67f23e2464d5183c38758b
#
_entry.id   a612ae108b67f23e2464d5183c38758b
#
_cell.length_a   1.000
_cell.length_b   1.000
_cell.length_c   1.000
_cell.angle_alpha   90.00
_cell.angle_beta   90.00
_cell.angle_gamma   90.00
#
_symmetry.space_group_name_H-M   'P 1'
#
loop_
_entity.id
_entity.type
_entity.pdbx_description
1 polymer ?
#
loop_
_entity_poly.entity_id
_entity_poly.type
_entity_poly.pdbx_seq_one_letter_code
_entity_poly.pdbx_strand_id
1 'polypeptide(L)'
;LRTALSAPFYELERYALYVSDNTRFATHQGVKGLEFPRVMVILDDAQARGFLFSYEKLFGVKAQSDTDEKNAHGGKDTSITRTARLFYVACTRAKKSLAIVAYTENEEMVRDTALANGWFLENEIYIV
;
A
#
# COMPACT_ATOMS: atom_id res chain seq x y z
N LEU A 1 26.93 -3.97 12.21
CA LEU A 1 27.18 -5.37 12.56
C LEU A 1 27.22 -5.58 14.09
N ARG A 2 27.96 -4.76 14.87
CA ARG A 2 28.03 -4.88 16.33
C ARG A 2 26.66 -4.76 17.01
N THR A 3 25.81 -3.84 16.55
CA THR A 3 24.46 -3.62 17.09
C THR A 3 23.53 -4.83 16.83
N ALA A 4 23.68 -5.47 15.68
CA ALA A 4 22.90 -6.68 15.36
C ALA A 4 23.34 -7.90 16.21
N LEU A 5 24.64 -7.97 16.55
CA LEU A 5 25.20 -9.05 17.38
C LEU A 5 24.95 -8.86 18.88
N SER A 6 24.48 -7.68 19.31
CA SER A 6 24.09 -7.42 20.70
C SER A 6 22.62 -7.73 21.00
N ALA A 7 21.82 -8.08 19.99
CA ALA A 7 20.44 -8.48 20.20
C ALA A 7 20.38 -9.83 20.95
N PRO A 8 19.47 -9.96 21.92
CA PRO A 8 19.29 -11.23 22.64
C PRO A 8 18.92 -12.36 21.67
N PHE A 9 19.49 -13.54 21.89
CA PHE A 9 19.30 -14.69 20.97
C PHE A 9 17.84 -15.11 20.78
N TYR A 10 16.97 -14.91 21.78
CA TYR A 10 15.54 -15.20 21.68
C TYR A 10 14.80 -14.29 20.68
N GLU A 11 15.36 -13.14 20.34
CA GLU A 11 14.76 -12.26 19.30
C GLU A 11 14.99 -12.81 17.89
N LEU A 12 16.00 -13.66 17.69
CA LEU A 12 16.26 -14.32 16.42
C LEU A 12 15.10 -15.25 16.02
N GLU A 13 14.49 -15.94 16.98
CA GLU A 13 13.33 -16.79 16.70
C GLU A 13 12.14 -15.96 16.22
N ARG A 14 11.86 -14.83 16.87
CA ARG A 14 10.82 -13.89 16.46
C ARG A 14 11.09 -13.30 15.09
N TYR A 15 12.34 -12.95 14.81
CA TYR A 15 12.75 -12.46 13.51
C TYR A 15 12.63 -13.55 12.43
N ALA A 16 13.05 -14.77 12.73
CA ALA A 16 12.89 -15.90 11.81
C ALA A 16 11.42 -16.19 11.49
N LEU A 17 10.55 -16.12 12.50
CA LEU A 17 9.09 -16.19 12.31
C LEU A 17 8.57 -15.03 11.46
N TYR A 18 9.06 -13.82 11.67
CA TYR A 18 8.66 -12.63 10.89
C TYR A 18 9.06 -12.72 9.42
N VAL A 19 10.24 -13.26 9.11
CA VAL A 19 10.69 -13.43 7.70
C VAL A 19 10.25 -14.76 7.08
N SER A 20 9.62 -15.66 7.85
CA SER A 20 9.07 -16.91 7.31
C SER A 20 7.73 -16.67 6.62
N ASP A 21 7.35 -17.56 5.69
CA ASP A 21 6.07 -17.49 4.98
C ASP A 21 4.82 -17.69 5.88
N ASN A 22 5.04 -17.92 7.18
CA ASN A 22 3.98 -18.14 8.18
C ASN A 22 3.54 -16.88 8.92
N THR A 23 4.00 -15.69 8.49
CA THR A 23 3.58 -14.43 9.12
C THR A 23 2.16 -14.02 8.72
N ARG A 24 1.48 -13.30 9.64
CA ARG A 24 0.16 -12.68 9.34
C ARG A 24 0.29 -11.40 8.52
N PHE A 25 1.52 -10.92 8.31
CA PHE A 25 1.83 -9.69 7.60
C PHE A 25 2.66 -10.01 6.37
N ALA A 26 2.35 -9.37 5.27
CA ALA A 26 3.11 -9.49 4.04
C ALA A 26 3.14 -8.16 3.30
N THR A 27 4.16 -7.94 2.48
CA THR A 27 4.21 -6.78 1.59
C THR A 27 3.21 -6.96 0.44
N HIS A 28 2.76 -5.84 -0.14
CA HIS A 28 1.88 -5.87 -1.31
C HIS A 28 2.45 -6.71 -2.47
N GLN A 29 3.77 -6.69 -2.67
CA GLN A 29 4.43 -7.51 -3.68
C GLN A 29 4.49 -8.99 -3.29
N GLY A 30 4.71 -9.28 -2.00
CA GLY A 30 4.81 -10.65 -1.47
C GLY A 30 3.51 -11.45 -1.54
N VAL A 31 2.36 -10.78 -1.64
CA VAL A 31 1.04 -11.45 -1.73
C VAL A 31 0.60 -11.74 -3.17
N LYS A 32 1.43 -11.44 -4.17
CA LYS A 32 1.09 -11.70 -5.56
C LYS A 32 0.86 -13.21 -5.79
N GLY A 33 -0.33 -13.55 -6.31
CA GLY A 33 -0.74 -14.95 -6.54
C GLY A 33 -1.36 -15.66 -5.33
N LEU A 34 -1.34 -15.04 -4.14
CA LEU A 34 -2.04 -15.55 -2.96
C LEU A 34 -3.47 -15.00 -2.91
N GLU A 35 -4.34 -15.70 -2.17
CA GLU A 35 -5.72 -15.27 -1.92
C GLU A 35 -6.10 -15.56 -0.48
N PHE A 36 -6.86 -14.64 0.13
CA PHE A 36 -7.24 -14.71 1.53
C PHE A 36 -8.74 -14.46 1.70
N PRO A 37 -9.40 -15.09 2.68
CA PRO A 37 -10.81 -14.82 2.96
C PRO A 37 -11.08 -13.35 3.30
N ARG A 38 -10.20 -12.72 4.07
CA ARG A 38 -10.27 -11.32 4.49
C ARG A 38 -8.91 -10.66 4.34
N VAL A 39 -8.89 -9.44 3.81
CA VAL A 39 -7.67 -8.63 3.62
C VAL A 39 -7.89 -7.25 4.22
N MET A 40 -6.91 -6.77 4.95
CA MET A 40 -6.78 -5.37 5.33
C MET A 40 -5.55 -4.80 4.63
N VAL A 41 -5.73 -3.73 3.87
CA VAL A 41 -4.66 -3.01 3.19
C VAL A 41 -4.40 -1.72 3.96
N ILE A 42 -3.16 -1.50 4.38
CA ILE A 42 -2.73 -0.29 5.07
C ILE A 42 -1.91 0.54 4.07
N LEU A 43 -2.33 1.78 3.86
CA LEU A 43 -1.69 2.74 2.98
C LEU A 43 -1.08 3.84 3.84
N ASP A 44 0.24 3.97 3.81
CA ASP A 44 1.00 4.96 4.57
C ASP A 44 2.28 5.34 3.80
N ASP A 45 2.19 6.39 3.00
CA ASP A 45 3.33 6.86 2.20
C ASP A 45 4.46 7.41 3.08
N ALA A 46 4.15 7.96 4.25
CA ALA A 46 5.16 8.52 5.15
C ALA A 46 6.05 7.43 5.75
N GLN A 47 5.47 6.27 6.07
CA GLN A 47 6.21 5.14 6.64
C GLN A 47 6.83 4.24 5.55
N ALA A 48 6.24 4.20 4.37
CA ALA A 48 6.69 3.33 3.27
C ALA A 48 8.08 3.70 2.73
N ARG A 49 8.57 4.93 2.95
CA ARG A 49 9.89 5.46 2.53
C ARG A 49 10.26 5.16 1.07
N GLY A 50 9.26 4.93 0.23
CA GLY A 50 9.45 4.55 -1.15
C GLY A 50 9.22 5.74 -2.09
N PHE A 51 10.15 5.98 -3.01
CA PHE A 51 10.00 6.99 -4.07
C PHE A 51 9.34 6.45 -5.34
N LEU A 52 9.19 5.13 -5.44
CA LEU A 52 8.63 4.46 -6.63
C LEU A 52 7.10 4.40 -6.64
N PHE A 53 6.49 4.50 -5.48
CA PHE A 53 5.05 4.39 -5.24
C PHE A 53 4.59 5.58 -4.41
N SER A 54 3.37 6.03 -4.65
CA SER A 54 2.72 7.05 -3.82
C SER A 54 1.20 6.90 -3.92
N TYR A 55 0.59 6.50 -2.82
CA TYR A 55 -0.85 6.43 -2.70
C TYR A 55 -1.48 7.83 -2.66
N GLU A 56 -0.80 8.79 -2.05
CA GLU A 56 -1.29 10.17 -2.04
C GLU A 56 -1.37 10.78 -3.45
N LYS A 57 -0.44 10.41 -4.35
CA LYS A 57 -0.56 10.80 -5.77
C LYS A 57 -1.68 10.03 -6.49
N LEU A 58 -1.87 8.75 -6.18
CA LEU A 58 -2.93 7.93 -6.74
C LEU A 58 -4.31 8.48 -6.39
N PHE A 59 -4.48 8.94 -5.14
CA PHE A 59 -5.73 9.54 -4.67
C PHE A 59 -5.84 11.04 -4.94
N GLY A 60 -4.87 11.66 -5.61
CA GLY A 60 -4.89 13.06 -5.98
C GLY A 60 -4.53 14.04 -4.85
N VAL A 61 -4.14 13.56 -3.67
CA VAL A 61 -3.71 14.38 -2.53
C VAL A 61 -2.42 15.13 -2.85
N LYS A 62 -1.49 14.47 -3.56
CA LYS A 62 -0.24 15.09 -4.03
C LYS A 62 -0.20 15.20 -5.54
N ALA A 63 0.34 16.30 -6.05
CA ALA A 63 0.56 16.50 -7.47
C ALA A 63 1.61 15.52 -8.05
N GLN A 64 1.54 15.30 -9.35
CA GLN A 64 2.57 14.55 -10.07
C GLN A 64 3.90 15.31 -10.00
N SER A 65 5.00 14.58 -10.00
CA SER A 65 6.34 15.17 -10.12
C SER A 65 6.69 15.38 -11.58
N ASP A 66 7.62 16.32 -11.84
CA ASP A 66 8.16 16.56 -13.19
C ASP A 66 8.67 15.27 -13.86
N THR A 67 9.18 14.33 -13.04
CA THR A 67 9.63 13.02 -13.54
C THR A 67 8.45 12.16 -13.98
N ASP A 68 7.34 12.17 -13.23
CA ASP A 68 6.13 11.44 -13.60
C ASP A 68 5.53 12.03 -14.89
N GLU A 69 5.51 13.36 -15.05
CA GLU A 69 5.04 14.02 -16.25
C GLU A 69 5.87 13.66 -17.47
N LYS A 70 7.22 13.73 -17.34
CA LYS A 70 8.15 13.32 -18.41
C LYS A 70 7.97 11.85 -18.78
N ASN A 71 7.79 10.98 -17.79
CA ASN A 71 7.55 9.57 -18.03
C ASN A 71 6.22 9.33 -18.75
N ALA A 72 5.15 10.01 -18.34
CA ALA A 72 3.85 9.92 -18.99
C ALA A 72 3.92 10.33 -20.47
N HIS A 73 4.57 11.47 -20.79
CA HIS A 73 4.78 11.92 -22.17
C HIS A 73 5.64 10.94 -22.99
N GLY A 74 6.60 10.27 -22.35
CA GLY A 74 7.45 9.27 -22.98
C GLY A 74 6.84 7.85 -23.04
N GLY A 75 5.57 7.66 -22.64
CA GLY A 75 4.92 6.35 -22.59
C GLY A 75 5.51 5.39 -21.56
N LYS A 76 6.21 5.92 -20.55
CA LYS A 76 6.83 5.15 -19.47
C LYS A 76 5.94 5.13 -18.23
N ASP A 77 6.16 4.14 -17.38
CA ASP A 77 5.47 4.04 -16.11
C ASP A 77 5.75 5.22 -15.18
N THR A 78 4.69 5.81 -14.66
CA THR A 78 4.73 6.83 -13.60
C THR A 78 4.65 6.19 -12.21
N SER A 79 4.87 6.96 -11.15
CA SER A 79 4.61 6.50 -9.79
C SER A 79 3.14 6.14 -9.60
N ILE A 80 2.22 6.87 -10.22
CA ILE A 80 0.76 6.59 -10.16
C ILE A 80 0.43 5.26 -10.81
N THR A 81 0.90 5.00 -12.04
CA THR A 81 0.60 3.75 -12.75
C THR A 81 1.17 2.52 -12.03
N ARG A 82 2.35 2.65 -11.42
CA ARG A 82 2.92 1.59 -10.58
C ARG A 82 2.11 1.37 -9.31
N THR A 83 1.72 2.47 -8.65
CA THR A 83 0.91 2.40 -7.41
C THR A 83 -0.47 1.82 -7.69
N ALA A 84 -1.13 2.21 -8.77
CA ALA A 84 -2.43 1.67 -9.17
C ALA A 84 -2.38 0.15 -9.37
N ARG A 85 -1.33 -0.35 -10.04
CA ARG A 85 -1.14 -1.81 -10.21
C ARG A 85 -0.90 -2.51 -8.87
N LEU A 86 -0.11 -1.92 -7.99
CA LEU A 86 0.15 -2.48 -6.67
C LEU A 86 -1.11 -2.49 -5.81
N PHE A 87 -1.88 -1.41 -5.84
CA PHE A 87 -3.17 -1.28 -5.16
C PHE A 87 -4.16 -2.35 -5.65
N TYR A 88 -4.28 -2.48 -6.97
CA TYR A 88 -5.11 -3.54 -7.57
C TYR A 88 -4.68 -4.93 -7.08
N VAL A 89 -3.39 -5.24 -7.12
CA VAL A 89 -2.89 -6.54 -6.64
C VAL A 89 -3.25 -6.76 -5.17
N ALA A 90 -3.07 -5.77 -4.31
CA ALA A 90 -3.38 -5.89 -2.88
C ALA A 90 -4.88 -6.11 -2.63
N CYS A 91 -5.74 -5.32 -3.26
CA CYS A 91 -7.19 -5.39 -3.09
C CYS A 91 -7.80 -6.69 -3.63
N THR A 92 -7.31 -7.17 -4.77
CA THR A 92 -7.81 -8.39 -5.41
C THR A 92 -7.41 -9.69 -4.70
N ARG A 93 -6.66 -9.60 -3.60
CA ARG A 93 -6.34 -10.80 -2.77
C ARG A 93 -7.50 -11.21 -1.87
N ALA A 94 -8.47 -10.33 -1.65
CA ALA A 94 -9.62 -10.61 -0.81
C ALA A 94 -10.67 -11.45 -1.53
N LYS A 95 -11.09 -12.59 -0.91
CA LYS A 95 -12.18 -13.44 -1.42
C LYS A 95 -13.55 -13.06 -0.87
N LYS A 96 -13.62 -12.54 0.36
CA LYS A 96 -14.90 -12.31 1.05
C LYS A 96 -15.04 -10.87 1.52
N SER A 97 -14.00 -10.29 2.10
CA SER A 97 -14.05 -8.93 2.60
C SER A 97 -12.70 -8.22 2.47
N LEU A 98 -12.77 -6.96 2.11
CA LEU A 98 -11.64 -6.04 1.99
C LEU A 98 -11.89 -4.87 2.94
N ALA A 99 -10.86 -4.48 3.68
CA ALA A 99 -10.82 -3.22 4.40
C ALA A 99 -9.57 -2.45 3.95
N ILE A 100 -9.70 -1.13 3.81
CA ILE A 100 -8.57 -0.26 3.50
C ILE A 100 -8.46 0.78 4.60
N VAL A 101 -7.25 0.96 5.11
CA VAL A 101 -6.90 2.01 6.06
C VAL A 101 -5.90 2.91 5.36
N ALA A 102 -6.25 4.17 5.13
CA ALA A 102 -5.38 5.15 4.50
C ALA A 102 -4.98 6.22 5.52
N TYR A 103 -3.67 6.33 5.77
CA TYR A 103 -3.11 7.47 6.47
C TYR A 103 -2.77 8.53 5.42
N THR A 104 -3.38 9.71 5.55
CA THR A 104 -3.29 10.76 4.53
C THR A 104 -3.32 12.15 5.15
N GLU A 105 -2.80 13.12 4.42
CA GLU A 105 -2.87 14.54 4.79
C GLU A 105 -4.22 15.19 4.38
N ASN A 106 -5.04 14.48 3.54
CA ASN A 106 -6.33 14.99 3.07
C ASN A 106 -7.32 13.83 2.85
N GLU A 107 -8.07 13.53 3.90
CA GLU A 107 -9.05 12.44 3.93
C GLU A 107 -10.23 12.67 2.98
N GLU A 108 -10.66 13.93 2.82
CA GLU A 108 -11.77 14.28 1.92
C GLU A 108 -11.39 13.96 0.46
N MET A 109 -10.16 14.31 0.04
CA MET A 109 -9.69 14.02 -1.31
C MET A 109 -9.60 12.51 -1.58
N VAL A 110 -9.14 11.74 -0.59
CA VAL A 110 -9.10 10.26 -0.70
C VAL A 110 -10.50 9.71 -0.83
N ARG A 111 -11.46 10.17 0.00
CA ARG A 111 -12.86 9.78 -0.06
C ARG A 111 -13.47 10.09 -1.43
N ASP A 112 -13.34 11.34 -1.88
CA ASP A 112 -13.94 11.80 -3.14
C ASP A 112 -13.38 11.03 -4.34
N THR A 113 -12.07 10.76 -4.34
CA THR A 113 -11.42 9.95 -5.36
C THR A 113 -11.95 8.50 -5.35
N ALA A 114 -12.12 7.91 -4.19
CA ALA A 114 -12.64 6.55 -4.06
C ALA A 114 -14.10 6.44 -4.54
N LEU A 115 -14.93 7.45 -4.22
CA LEU A 115 -16.32 7.55 -4.68
C LEU A 115 -16.39 7.78 -6.19
N ALA A 116 -15.61 8.74 -6.72
CA ALA A 116 -15.59 9.07 -8.14
C ALA A 116 -15.17 7.89 -9.03
N ASN A 117 -14.28 7.03 -8.52
CA ASN A 117 -13.87 5.81 -9.21
C ASN A 117 -14.82 4.61 -8.97
N GLY A 118 -15.84 4.77 -8.13
CA GLY A 118 -16.79 3.70 -7.81
C GLY A 118 -16.17 2.52 -7.05
N TRP A 119 -15.08 2.76 -6.33
CA TRP A 119 -14.41 1.69 -5.57
C TRP A 119 -15.14 1.31 -4.30
N PHE A 120 -15.83 2.28 -3.68
CA PHE A 120 -16.61 2.11 -2.47
C PHE A 120 -17.90 2.93 -2.56
N LEU A 121 -18.90 2.54 -1.79
CA LEU A 121 -20.11 3.31 -1.57
C LEU A 121 -19.89 4.31 -0.41
N GLU A 122 -20.69 5.35 -0.35
CA GLU A 122 -20.55 6.40 0.66
C GLU A 122 -20.69 5.86 2.09
N ASN A 123 -21.57 4.90 2.31
CA ASN A 123 -21.78 4.25 3.60
C ASN A 123 -20.69 3.23 3.98
N GLU A 124 -19.73 3.00 3.13
CA GLU A 124 -18.57 2.13 3.37
C GLU A 124 -17.30 2.90 3.75
N ILE A 125 -17.33 4.25 3.67
CA ILE A 125 -16.18 5.12 3.94
C ILE A 125 -16.39 5.85 5.27
N TYR A 126 -15.40 5.75 6.14
CA TYR A 126 -15.38 6.40 7.45
C TYR A 126 -14.12 7.26 7.56
N ILE A 127 -14.30 8.51 7.97
CA ILE A 127 -13.24 9.46 8.34
C ILE A 127 -13.14 9.46 9.86
N VAL A 128 -11.91 9.29 10.41
CA VAL A 128 -11.66 9.17 11.86
C VAL A 128 -10.60 10.15 12.30
#